data_cc2af879fdf245d0a49d3b446a7b5560
#
_entry.id   cc2af879fdf245d0a49d3b446a7b5560
#
_cell.length_a   1.000
_cell.length_b   1.000
_cell.length_c   1.000
_cell.angle_alpha   90.00
_cell.angle_beta   90.00
_cell.angle_gamma   90.00
#
_symmetry.space_group_name_H-M   'P 1'
#
loop_
_entity.id
_entity.type
_entity.pdbx_description
1 polymer ?
#
loop_
_entity_poly.entity_id
_entity_poly.type
_entity_poly.pdbx_seq_one_letter_code
_entity_poly.pdbx_strand_id
1 'polypeptide(L)' 'MSELRYDVVLSGQLLDGFHIKEVSENLASLLAMTENAVIELFQQKHTMVMQGVDYKQAQLQQEKLQNAGADSYLMRH' A
#
# COMPACT_ATOMS: atom_id res chain seq x y z
N MET A 1 -18.49 13.20 19.06
CA MET A 1 -17.72 13.70 17.95
C MET A 1 -17.00 12.56 17.24
N SER A 2 -17.22 12.42 15.98
CA SER A 2 -16.60 11.33 15.24
C SER A 2 -15.23 11.73 14.71
N GLU A 3 -14.26 10.85 14.87
CA GLU A 3 -12.95 11.05 14.27
C GLU A 3 -13.00 10.57 12.85
N LEU A 4 -12.30 11.29 11.97
CA LEU A 4 -12.12 10.84 10.60
C LEU A 4 -11.10 9.73 10.59
N ARG A 5 -11.46 8.63 9.97
CA ARG A 5 -10.60 7.49 9.82
C ARG A 5 -10.42 7.18 8.35
N TYR A 6 -9.29 6.58 8.03
CA TYR A 6 -8.92 6.33 6.64
C TYR A 6 -8.41 4.92 6.46
N ASP A 7 -8.58 4.43 5.25
CA ASP A 7 -8.00 3.15 4.82
C ASP A 7 -6.94 3.46 3.78
N VAL A 8 -5.89 2.67 3.75
CA VAL A 8 -4.85 2.78 2.73
C VAL A 8 -5.03 1.61 1.77
N VAL A 9 -5.13 1.94 0.49
CA VAL A 9 -5.45 0.95 -0.55
C VAL A 9 -4.34 0.94 -1.59
N LEU A 10 -3.83 -0.27 -1.89
CA LEU A 10 -2.94 -0.48 -3.03
C LEU A 10 -3.77 -0.57 -4.29
N SER A 11 -3.43 0.22 -5.30
CA SER A 11 -4.19 0.22 -6.55
C SER A 11 -3.87 -0.97 -7.45
N GLY A 12 -2.74 -1.63 -7.20
CA GLY A 12 -2.28 -2.70 -8.06
C GLY A 12 -1.39 -2.22 -9.18
N GLN A 13 -0.99 -0.95 -9.16
CA GLN A 13 -0.13 -0.39 -10.19
C GLN A 13 1.23 -0.04 -9.61
N LEU A 14 2.24 -0.11 -10.46
CA LEU A 14 3.60 0.30 -10.12
C LEU A 14 3.79 1.77 -10.47
N LEU A 15 4.61 2.45 -9.68
CA LEU A 15 5.03 3.81 -10.03
C LEU A 15 6.06 3.75 -11.16
N ASP A 16 6.16 4.84 -11.92
CA ASP A 16 7.09 4.92 -13.04
C ASP A 16 8.52 4.65 -12.60
N GLY A 17 9.22 3.86 -13.38
CA GLY A 17 10.61 3.55 -13.11
C GLY A 17 10.83 2.36 -12.17
N PHE A 18 9.78 1.77 -11.66
CA PHE A 18 9.87 0.61 -10.77
C PHE A 18 9.42 -0.66 -11.48
N HIS A 19 10.06 -1.79 -11.14
CA HIS A 19 9.71 -3.10 -11.66
C HIS A 19 9.06 -3.95 -10.59
N ILE A 20 8.22 -4.88 -11.01
CA ILE A 20 7.46 -5.71 -10.06
C ILE A 20 8.38 -6.50 -9.11
N LYS A 21 9.52 -6.96 -9.59
CA LYS A 21 10.45 -7.69 -8.74
C LYS A 21 10.98 -6.82 -7.61
N GLU A 22 11.41 -5.62 -7.94
CA GLU A 22 11.92 -4.66 -6.97
C GLU A 22 10.85 -4.27 -5.96
N VAL A 23 9.66 -3.96 -6.47
CA VAL A 23 8.55 -3.54 -5.62
C VAL A 23 8.09 -4.68 -4.72
N SER A 24 8.05 -5.89 -5.24
CA SER A 24 7.62 -7.04 -4.42
C SER A 24 8.62 -7.32 -3.30
N GLU A 25 9.91 -7.16 -3.54
CA GLU A 25 10.92 -7.29 -2.49
C GLU A 25 10.73 -6.20 -1.43
N ASN A 26 10.56 -4.96 -1.88
CA ASN A 26 10.38 -3.82 -0.98
C ASN A 26 9.13 -3.97 -0.11
N LEU A 27 8.01 -4.34 -0.72
CA LEU A 27 6.76 -4.49 0.00
C LEU A 27 6.74 -5.72 0.89
N ALA A 28 7.40 -6.79 0.49
CA ALA A 28 7.50 -7.98 1.33
C ALA A 28 8.15 -7.62 2.66
N SER A 29 9.21 -6.82 2.62
CA SER A 29 9.88 -6.36 3.83
C SER A 29 8.99 -5.39 4.61
N LEU A 30 8.39 -4.43 3.92
CA LEU A 30 7.56 -3.40 4.55
C LEU A 30 6.32 -3.97 5.23
N LEU A 31 5.67 -4.92 4.59
CA LEU A 31 4.39 -5.48 5.03
C LEU A 31 4.55 -6.81 5.78
N ALA A 32 5.78 -7.27 5.94
CA ALA A 32 6.09 -8.56 6.58
C ALA A 32 5.37 -9.72 5.88
N MET A 33 5.43 -9.75 4.56
CA MET A 33 4.81 -10.77 3.72
C MET A 33 5.86 -11.44 2.86
N THR A 34 5.50 -12.55 2.24
CA THR A 34 6.37 -13.15 1.24
C THR A 34 6.24 -12.39 -0.08
N GLU A 35 7.26 -12.49 -0.93
CA GLU A 35 7.21 -11.84 -2.24
C GLU A 35 6.05 -12.37 -3.09
N ASN A 36 5.79 -13.68 -3.01
CA ASN A 36 4.66 -14.26 -3.75
C ASN A 36 3.33 -13.69 -3.29
N ALA A 37 3.15 -13.48 -1.99
CA ALA A 37 1.93 -12.89 -1.46
C ALA A 37 1.76 -11.45 -1.95
N VAL A 38 2.87 -10.69 -2.03
CA VAL A 38 2.81 -9.33 -2.56
C VAL A 38 2.42 -9.35 -4.03
N ILE A 39 2.99 -10.24 -4.81
CA ILE A 39 2.66 -10.36 -6.24
C ILE A 39 1.16 -10.65 -6.41
N GLU A 40 0.60 -11.50 -5.57
CA GLU A 40 -0.83 -11.77 -5.59
C GLU A 40 -1.66 -10.53 -5.28
N LEU A 41 -1.18 -9.68 -4.37
CA LEU A 41 -1.87 -8.42 -4.08
C LEU A 41 -1.94 -7.53 -5.31
N PHE A 42 -0.88 -7.51 -6.11
CA PHE A 42 -0.88 -6.69 -7.33
C PHE A 42 -1.80 -7.27 -8.41
N GLN A 43 -2.07 -8.56 -8.37
CA GLN A 43 -3.04 -9.18 -9.27
C GLN A 43 -4.48 -8.85 -8.87
N GLN A 44 -4.70 -8.66 -7.57
CA GLN A 44 -6.00 -8.23 -7.05
C GLN A 44 -5.98 -6.70 -6.96
N LYS A 45 -6.61 -6.03 -7.84
CA LYS A 45 -6.62 -4.57 -7.81
C LYS A 45 -7.35 -4.07 -6.56
N HIS A 46 -6.90 -2.92 -6.04
CA HIS A 46 -7.55 -2.23 -4.92
C HIS A 46 -7.57 -3.08 -3.64
N THR A 47 -6.39 -3.46 -3.19
CA THR A 47 -6.24 -4.21 -1.96
C THR A 47 -6.03 -3.27 -0.78
N MET A 48 -6.84 -3.41 0.25
CA MET A 48 -6.72 -2.61 1.46
C MET A 48 -5.60 -3.16 2.32
N VAL A 49 -4.59 -2.34 2.61
CA VAL A 49 -3.43 -2.77 3.40
C VAL A 49 -3.42 -2.17 4.80
N MET A 50 -4.26 -1.18 5.06
CA MET A 50 -4.38 -0.58 6.38
C MET A 50 -5.78 -0.03 6.51
N GLN A 51 -6.41 -0.22 7.67
CA GLN A 51 -7.82 0.09 7.87
C GLN A 51 -8.05 0.91 9.12
N GLY A 52 -8.91 1.92 9.02
CA GLY A 52 -9.43 2.61 10.19
C GLY A 52 -8.38 3.35 10.99
N VAL A 53 -7.41 3.98 10.34
CA VAL A 53 -6.34 4.73 11.02
C VAL A 53 -6.57 6.22 10.83
N ASP A 54 -5.89 7.04 11.65
CA ASP A 54 -5.99 8.47 11.47
C ASP A 54 -5.26 8.92 10.21
N TYR A 55 -5.49 10.15 9.81
CA TYR A 55 -4.94 10.66 8.56
C TYR A 55 -3.41 10.64 8.56
N LYS A 56 -2.80 10.98 9.68
CA LYS A 56 -1.35 11.04 9.78
C LYS A 56 -0.71 9.66 9.57
N GLN A 57 -1.29 8.64 10.20
CA GLN A 57 -0.81 7.27 10.02
C GLN A 57 -1.02 6.79 8.59
N ALA A 58 -2.18 7.11 8.02
CA ALA A 58 -2.47 6.74 6.64
C ALA A 58 -1.49 7.38 5.68
N GLN A 59 -1.18 8.67 5.90
CA GLN A 59 -0.25 9.39 5.05
C GLN A 59 1.16 8.83 5.14
N LEU A 60 1.61 8.48 6.35
CA LEU A 60 2.92 7.87 6.53
C LEU A 60 3.02 6.53 5.81
N GLN A 61 1.97 5.73 5.90
CA GLN A 61 1.97 4.45 5.19
C GLN A 61 1.99 4.65 3.69
N GLN A 62 1.24 5.62 3.20
CA GLN A 62 1.23 5.94 1.78
C GLN A 62 2.62 6.34 1.29
N GLU A 63 3.34 7.15 2.07
CA GLU A 63 4.71 7.52 1.73
C GLU A 63 5.63 6.30 1.65
N LYS A 64 5.49 5.38 2.59
CA LYS A 64 6.30 4.16 2.58
C LYS A 64 6.02 3.32 1.34
N LEU A 65 4.75 3.23 0.95
CA LEU A 65 4.37 2.50 -0.26
C LEU A 65 4.92 3.17 -1.52
N GLN A 66 4.86 4.51 -1.58
CA GLN A 66 5.42 5.25 -2.70
C GLN A 66 6.93 5.04 -2.81
N ASN A 67 7.63 5.09 -1.70
CA ASN A 67 9.08 4.88 -1.69
C ASN A 67 9.43 3.46 -2.12
N ALA A 68 8.54 2.51 -1.89
CA ALA A 68 8.73 1.14 -2.34
C ALA A 68 8.39 0.96 -3.82
N GLY A 69 7.74 1.93 -4.44
CA GLY A 69 7.40 1.90 -5.87
C GLY A 69 5.97 1.47 -6.17
N ALA A 70 5.10 1.48 -5.16
CA ALA A 70 3.71 1.04 -5.33
C ALA A 70 2.76 2.23 -5.27
N ASP A 71 1.82 2.26 -6.21
CA ASP A 71 0.78 3.27 -6.20
C ASP A 71 -0.28 2.93 -5.15
N SER A 72 -0.72 3.94 -4.42
CA SER A 72 -1.72 3.76 -3.38
C SER A 72 -2.56 5.01 -3.25
N TYR A 73 -3.70 4.86 -2.58
CA TYR A 73 -4.56 6.01 -2.30
C TYR A 73 -5.27 5.81 -0.97
N LEU A 74 -5.83 6.89 -0.45
CA LEU A 74 -6.56 6.87 0.81
C LEU A 74 -8.05 6.88 0.53
N MET A 75 -8.79 6.12 1.34
CA MET A 75 -10.25 6.14 1.32
C MET A 75 -10.74 6.46 2.72
N ARG A 76 -11.87 7.13 2.82
CA ARG A 76 -12.50 7.33 4.12
C ARG A 76 -13.07 6.00 4.59
N HIS A 77 -12.75 5.72 5.84
CA HIS A 77 -13.21 4.46 6.45
C HIS A 77 -14.71 4.46 6.68
#